data_b0aea05a397f7b1c39fd7b5262d47f8c
#
_entry.id   b0aea05a397f7b1c39fd7b5262d47f8c
#
_cell.length_a   1.000
_cell.length_b   1.000
_cell.length_c   1.000
_cell.angle_alpha   90.00
_cell.angle_beta   90.00
_cell.angle_gamma   90.00
#
_symmetry.space_group_name_H-M   'P 1'
#
loop_
_entity.id
_entity.type
_entity.pdbx_description
1 polymer ?
#
loop_
_entity_poly.entity_id
_entity_poly.type
_entity_poly.pdbx_seq_one_letter_code
_entity_poly.pdbx_strand_id
1 'polypeptide(L)'
;MSRPTAPGLVLQGIVAPLRLSDFKLIAFDMDSTLINIECIDEIADAAGRKAEVAAITEAAMRGEITDYKASLRQRVALLRGVSVTHMQEVLDQRLRLNPGAAELVRACKAAGLKTLLVSGGFTFFTDAVQAMLGIDWARSNVLEVQDGLLTGRLVEQAWGDICDGEEKRRMLLHTCATMGIAPAQAIAMGDGANDLPMMSTAGLSVAYHAKPAVREKAMVAINSGGLDRLLEVVGTV
;
A
#
# COMPACT_ATOMS: atom_id res chain seq x y z
N MET A 1 -3.19 26.17 20.77
CA MET A 1 -2.17 25.39 21.49
C MET A 1 -2.20 23.97 20.93
N SER A 2 -1.20 23.56 20.17
CA SER A 2 -1.07 22.20 19.70
C SER A 2 -0.87 21.27 20.90
N ARG A 3 -1.75 20.26 21.06
CA ARG A 3 -1.48 19.18 22.01
C ARG A 3 -0.15 18.52 21.64
N PRO A 4 0.71 18.19 22.62
CA PRO A 4 1.89 17.41 22.33
C PRO A 4 1.44 16.10 21.67
N THR A 5 1.91 15.85 20.47
CA THR A 5 1.67 14.57 19.77
C THR A 5 2.31 13.45 20.57
N ALA A 6 1.64 12.31 20.67
CA ALA A 6 2.19 11.15 21.35
C ALA A 6 3.52 10.72 20.69
N PRO A 7 4.47 10.13 21.45
CA PRO A 7 5.77 9.73 20.91
C PRO A 7 5.61 8.90 19.63
N GLY A 8 6.38 9.21 18.58
CA GLY A 8 6.33 8.50 17.30
C GLY A 8 5.22 8.96 16.35
N LEU A 9 4.40 9.95 16.71
CA LEU A 9 3.40 10.55 15.86
C LEU A 9 3.82 12.00 15.55
N VAL A 10 3.92 12.34 14.25
CA VAL A 10 4.30 13.69 13.79
C VAL A 10 3.20 14.25 12.92
N LEU A 11 2.81 15.50 13.14
CA LEU A 11 1.81 16.23 12.36
C LEU A 11 2.46 17.40 11.65
N GLN A 12 2.14 17.58 10.37
CA GLN A 12 2.66 18.64 9.52
C GLN A 12 1.53 19.36 8.81
N GLY A 13 1.43 20.67 8.98
CA GLY A 13 0.44 21.52 8.30
C GLY A 13 -1.02 21.30 8.71
N ILE A 14 -1.28 20.49 9.73
CA ILE A 14 -2.63 20.21 10.25
C ILE A 14 -2.66 20.38 11.79
N VAL A 15 -3.85 20.60 12.31
CA VAL A 15 -4.12 20.69 13.75
C VAL A 15 -5.11 19.59 14.11
N ALA A 16 -4.70 18.67 14.97
CA ALA A 16 -5.58 17.59 15.48
C ALA A 16 -6.40 18.09 16.70
N PRO A 17 -7.54 17.44 17.01
CA PRO A 17 -8.13 16.33 16.25
C PRO A 17 -8.90 16.83 15.02
N LEU A 18 -8.76 16.09 13.92
CA LEU A 18 -9.67 16.14 12.78
C LEU A 18 -10.89 15.26 13.10
N ARG A 19 -11.95 15.37 12.30
CA ARG A 19 -13.11 14.46 12.47
C ARG A 19 -13.07 13.38 11.42
N LEU A 20 -13.06 12.11 11.85
CA LEU A 20 -13.10 10.98 10.92
C LEU A 20 -14.34 11.04 10.00
N SER A 21 -15.47 11.56 10.48
CA SER A 21 -16.72 11.75 9.73
C SER A 21 -16.60 12.72 8.56
N ASP A 22 -15.60 13.61 8.52
CA ASP A 22 -15.36 14.53 7.41
C ASP A 22 -14.79 13.81 6.18
N PHE A 23 -14.22 12.62 6.38
CA PHE A 23 -13.72 11.75 5.31
C PHE A 23 -14.78 10.72 4.89
N LYS A 24 -14.65 10.24 3.64
CA LYS A 24 -15.59 9.28 3.04
C LYS A 24 -14.88 8.07 2.45
N LEU A 25 -13.57 8.18 2.23
CA LEU A 25 -12.72 7.14 1.66
C LEU A 25 -11.40 7.08 2.43
N ILE A 26 -10.90 5.87 2.67
CA ILE A 26 -9.51 5.65 3.05
C ILE A 26 -8.86 4.68 2.07
N ALA A 27 -7.74 5.09 1.48
CA ALA A 27 -6.94 4.31 0.55
C ALA A 27 -5.63 3.89 1.21
N PHE A 28 -5.26 2.63 1.02
CA PHE A 28 -4.06 2.03 1.59
C PHE A 28 -3.16 1.47 0.50
N ASP A 29 -1.85 1.58 0.68
CA ASP A 29 -0.91 0.64 0.12
C ASP A 29 -0.96 -0.69 0.89
N MET A 30 -0.39 -1.76 0.30
CA MET A 30 -0.37 -3.10 0.91
C MET A 30 0.96 -3.41 1.58
N ASP A 31 2.00 -3.59 0.75
CA ASP A 31 3.32 -4.07 1.19
C ASP A 31 3.95 -3.07 2.17
N SER A 32 4.50 -3.53 3.27
CA SER A 32 5.06 -2.70 4.35
C SER A 32 4.09 -1.67 4.96
N THR A 33 2.84 -1.60 4.48
CA THR A 33 1.78 -0.74 5.04
C THR A 33 0.71 -1.56 5.75
N LEU A 34 -0.23 -2.22 5.04
CA LEU A 34 -1.23 -3.09 5.67
C LEU A 34 -0.65 -4.41 6.16
N ILE A 35 0.41 -4.90 5.50
CA ILE A 35 1.10 -6.14 5.83
C ILE A 35 2.58 -5.91 6.13
N ASN A 36 3.17 -6.88 6.82
CA ASN A 36 4.54 -6.82 7.35
C ASN A 36 5.65 -7.17 6.35
N ILE A 37 5.32 -7.48 5.10
CA ILE A 37 6.27 -7.99 4.10
C ILE A 37 6.23 -7.20 2.78
N GLU A 38 7.28 -7.39 1.98
CA GLU A 38 7.33 -7.09 0.54
C GLU A 38 7.07 -8.40 -0.21
N CYS A 39 5.89 -8.56 -0.80
CA CYS A 39 5.46 -9.82 -1.38
C CYS A 39 6.43 -10.36 -2.44
N ILE A 40 6.97 -9.51 -3.31
CA ILE A 40 7.90 -9.92 -4.37
C ILE A 40 9.21 -10.47 -3.79
N ASP A 41 9.71 -9.87 -2.71
CA ASP A 41 10.95 -10.29 -2.04
C ASP A 41 10.76 -11.64 -1.34
N GLU A 42 9.60 -11.85 -0.72
CA GLU A 42 9.27 -13.11 -0.05
C GLU A 42 9.04 -14.26 -1.03
N ILE A 43 8.41 -14.01 -2.20
CA ILE A 43 8.32 -15.00 -3.28
C ILE A 43 9.71 -15.36 -3.79
N ALA A 44 10.57 -14.36 -3.99
CA ALA A 44 11.95 -14.56 -4.45
C ALA A 44 12.78 -15.34 -3.43
N ASP A 45 12.59 -15.06 -2.13
CA ASP A 45 13.26 -15.79 -1.04
C ASP A 45 12.84 -17.27 -1.04
N ALA A 46 11.55 -17.56 -1.11
CA ALA A 46 11.03 -18.92 -1.19
C ALA A 46 11.56 -19.68 -2.44
N ALA A 47 11.89 -18.95 -3.51
CA ALA A 47 12.48 -19.49 -4.74
C ALA A 47 14.03 -19.54 -4.73
N GLY A 48 14.67 -19.10 -3.65
CA GLY A 48 16.15 -19.01 -3.56
C GLY A 48 16.77 -17.90 -4.41
N ARG A 49 16.00 -16.86 -4.78
CA ARG A 49 16.40 -15.75 -5.68
C ARG A 49 16.38 -14.37 -5.02
N LYS A 50 16.35 -14.34 -3.71
CA LYS A 50 16.29 -13.08 -2.94
C LYS A 50 17.43 -12.13 -3.25
N ALA A 51 18.67 -12.65 -3.36
CA ALA A 51 19.84 -11.82 -3.64
C ALA A 51 19.76 -11.13 -5.01
N GLU A 52 19.22 -11.80 -6.02
CA GLU A 52 19.05 -11.25 -7.37
C GLU A 52 18.01 -10.13 -7.39
N VAL A 53 16.89 -10.33 -6.70
CA VAL A 53 15.82 -9.30 -6.58
C VAL A 53 16.31 -8.11 -5.76
N ALA A 54 17.01 -8.35 -4.65
CA ALA A 54 17.60 -7.29 -3.83
C ALA A 54 18.59 -6.43 -4.61
N ALA A 55 19.41 -7.03 -5.48
CA ALA A 55 20.36 -6.28 -6.33
C ALA A 55 19.64 -5.29 -7.27
N ILE A 56 18.48 -5.66 -7.84
CA ILE A 56 17.67 -4.76 -8.68
C ILE A 56 17.08 -3.62 -7.84
N THR A 57 16.59 -3.95 -6.64
CA THR A 57 16.05 -2.95 -5.71
C THR A 57 17.13 -1.94 -5.32
N GLU A 58 18.33 -2.40 -5.01
CA GLU A 58 19.47 -1.52 -4.70
C GLU A 58 19.89 -0.65 -5.89
N ALA A 59 19.92 -1.20 -7.11
CA ALA A 59 20.22 -0.45 -8.33
C ALA A 59 19.19 0.67 -8.57
N ALA A 60 17.90 0.38 -8.30
CA ALA A 60 16.84 1.38 -8.35
C ALA A 60 17.03 2.47 -7.27
N MET A 61 17.41 2.08 -6.05
CA MET A 61 17.69 3.04 -4.96
C MET A 61 18.90 3.94 -5.24
N ARG A 62 19.92 3.44 -5.97
CA ARG A 62 21.06 4.24 -6.42
C ARG A 62 20.77 5.14 -7.63
N GLY A 63 19.54 5.05 -8.20
CA GLY A 63 19.13 5.81 -9.37
C GLY A 63 19.66 5.26 -10.70
N GLU A 64 20.22 4.06 -10.72
CA GLU A 64 20.65 3.35 -11.93
C GLU A 64 19.44 2.86 -12.75
N ILE A 65 18.33 2.55 -12.06
CA ILE A 65 17.04 2.23 -12.66
C ILE A 65 16.04 3.29 -12.16
N THR A 66 15.72 4.24 -13.01
CA THR A 66 14.81 5.36 -12.68
C THR A 66 13.35 5.05 -12.99
N ASP A 67 13.10 4.07 -13.85
CA ASP A 67 11.75 3.64 -14.24
C ASP A 67 11.27 2.51 -13.32
N TYR A 68 10.27 2.82 -12.49
CA TYR A 68 9.61 1.88 -11.58
C TYR A 68 9.06 0.64 -12.33
N LYS A 69 8.44 0.87 -13.50
CA LYS A 69 7.85 -0.21 -14.31
C LYS A 69 8.92 -1.16 -14.85
N ALA A 70 10.03 -0.60 -15.32
CA ALA A 70 11.17 -1.40 -15.77
C ALA A 70 11.78 -2.21 -14.63
N SER A 71 11.94 -1.62 -13.44
CA SER A 71 12.42 -2.30 -12.23
C SER A 71 11.48 -3.43 -11.82
N LEU A 72 10.17 -3.20 -11.81
CA LEU A 72 9.20 -4.25 -11.44
C LEU A 72 9.24 -5.41 -12.45
N ARG A 73 9.26 -5.12 -13.75
CA ARG A 73 9.35 -6.19 -14.78
C ARG A 73 10.62 -7.03 -14.64
N GLN A 74 11.77 -6.43 -14.35
CA GLN A 74 13.01 -7.16 -14.12
C GLN A 74 12.91 -8.09 -12.91
N ARG A 75 12.35 -7.60 -11.80
CA ARG A 75 12.15 -8.41 -10.58
C ARG A 75 11.14 -9.54 -10.82
N VAL A 76 10.04 -9.27 -11.51
CA VAL A 76 9.04 -10.29 -11.88
C VAL A 76 9.62 -11.35 -12.81
N ALA A 77 10.49 -10.97 -13.77
CA ALA A 77 11.15 -11.94 -14.67
C ALA A 77 11.99 -12.98 -13.90
N LEU A 78 12.58 -12.59 -12.77
CA LEU A 78 13.33 -13.50 -11.89
C LEU A 78 12.43 -14.53 -11.20
N LEU A 79 11.12 -14.29 -11.10
CA LEU A 79 10.18 -15.24 -10.50
C LEU A 79 9.74 -16.35 -11.47
N ARG A 80 10.25 -16.37 -12.71
CA ARG A 80 9.92 -17.41 -13.68
C ARG A 80 10.19 -18.81 -13.13
N GLY A 81 9.19 -19.69 -13.24
CA GLY A 81 9.25 -21.07 -12.77
C GLY A 81 8.93 -21.25 -11.29
N VAL A 82 8.64 -20.18 -10.55
CA VAL A 82 8.13 -20.27 -9.17
C VAL A 82 6.71 -20.84 -9.21
N SER A 83 6.41 -21.81 -8.36
CA SER A 83 5.07 -22.41 -8.29
C SER A 83 4.09 -21.51 -7.52
N VAL A 84 2.81 -21.60 -7.86
CA VAL A 84 1.72 -20.98 -7.09
C VAL A 84 1.70 -21.50 -5.65
N THR A 85 2.16 -22.74 -5.43
CA THR A 85 2.30 -23.32 -4.08
C THR A 85 3.27 -22.52 -3.21
N HIS A 86 4.39 -22.03 -3.77
CA HIS A 86 5.30 -21.16 -3.01
C HIS A 86 4.66 -19.82 -2.65
N MET A 87 3.83 -19.26 -3.54
CA MET A 87 3.09 -18.04 -3.20
C MET A 87 2.08 -18.31 -2.07
N GLN A 88 1.44 -19.49 -2.06
CA GLN A 88 0.55 -19.89 -0.98
C GLN A 88 1.31 -20.07 0.35
N GLU A 89 2.50 -20.65 0.32
CA GLU A 89 3.35 -20.75 1.51
C GLU A 89 3.73 -19.38 2.07
N VAL A 90 4.05 -18.40 1.21
CA VAL A 90 4.31 -17.01 1.64
C VAL A 90 3.06 -16.43 2.31
N LEU A 91 1.89 -16.58 1.67
CA LEU A 91 0.63 -16.09 2.22
C LEU A 91 0.32 -16.70 3.60
N ASP A 92 0.46 -18.01 3.74
CA ASP A 92 0.06 -18.73 4.96
C ASP A 92 1.08 -18.56 6.10
N GLN A 93 2.36 -18.56 5.78
CA GLN A 93 3.43 -18.66 6.78
C GLN A 93 4.08 -17.31 7.11
N ARG A 94 4.17 -16.38 6.13
CA ARG A 94 4.96 -15.14 6.27
C ARG A 94 4.10 -13.89 6.36
N LEU A 95 3.03 -13.80 5.57
CA LEU A 95 2.17 -12.62 5.57
C LEU A 95 1.43 -12.50 6.90
N ARG A 96 1.54 -11.33 7.52
CA ARG A 96 0.75 -10.94 8.70
C ARG A 96 0.28 -9.50 8.51
N LEU A 97 -0.91 -9.21 8.97
CA LEU A 97 -1.38 -7.83 9.04
C LEU A 97 -0.50 -7.04 10.01
N ASN A 98 -0.15 -5.82 9.64
CA ASN A 98 0.54 -4.92 10.55
C ASN A 98 -0.34 -4.55 11.75
N PRO A 99 0.26 -4.27 12.92
CA PRO A 99 -0.49 -3.85 14.11
C PRO A 99 -1.46 -2.72 13.81
N GLY A 100 -2.68 -2.82 14.32
CA GLY A 100 -3.70 -1.79 14.17
C GLY A 100 -4.42 -1.74 12.81
N ALA A 101 -4.02 -2.57 11.81
CA ALA A 101 -4.65 -2.55 10.49
C ALA A 101 -6.13 -2.91 10.55
N ALA A 102 -6.48 -4.01 11.21
CA ALA A 102 -7.87 -4.44 11.35
C ALA A 102 -8.70 -3.45 12.19
N GLU A 103 -8.12 -2.88 13.24
CA GLU A 103 -8.72 -1.87 14.10
C GLU A 103 -9.06 -0.61 13.31
N LEU A 104 -8.10 -0.09 12.55
CA LEU A 104 -8.27 1.12 11.74
C LEU A 104 -9.35 0.91 10.68
N VAL A 105 -9.28 -0.18 9.91
CA VAL A 105 -10.28 -0.49 8.88
C VAL A 105 -11.68 -0.60 9.49
N ARG A 106 -11.81 -1.28 10.62
CA ARG A 106 -13.09 -1.42 11.34
C ARG A 106 -13.63 -0.06 11.79
N ALA A 107 -12.79 0.78 12.38
CA ALA A 107 -13.18 2.12 12.82
C ALA A 107 -13.61 3.01 11.64
N CYS A 108 -12.88 2.99 10.53
CA CYS A 108 -13.24 3.73 9.32
C CYS A 108 -14.60 3.26 8.77
N LYS A 109 -14.84 1.95 8.68
CA LYS A 109 -16.12 1.40 8.21
C LYS A 109 -17.27 1.74 9.16
N ALA A 110 -17.05 1.69 10.48
CA ALA A 110 -18.04 2.10 11.47
C ALA A 110 -18.40 3.60 11.37
N ALA A 111 -17.44 4.44 10.97
CA ALA A 111 -17.67 5.86 10.69
C ALA A 111 -18.26 6.13 9.29
N GLY A 112 -18.56 5.08 8.51
CA GLY A 112 -19.17 5.19 7.18
C GLY A 112 -18.21 5.44 6.03
N LEU A 113 -16.89 5.33 6.26
CA LEU A 113 -15.91 5.43 5.18
C LEU A 113 -15.92 4.14 4.34
N LYS A 114 -15.71 4.32 3.05
CA LYS A 114 -15.33 3.26 2.14
C LYS A 114 -13.82 3.03 2.18
N THR A 115 -13.40 1.83 1.79
CA THR A 115 -12.01 1.39 1.91
C THR A 115 -11.47 0.92 0.56
N LEU A 116 -10.26 1.34 0.21
CA LEU A 116 -9.58 1.05 -1.04
C LEU A 116 -8.17 0.52 -0.76
N LEU A 117 -7.80 -0.56 -1.41
CA LEU A 117 -6.44 -1.13 -1.41
C LEU A 117 -5.83 -0.95 -2.80
N VAL A 118 -4.72 -0.23 -2.92
CA VAL A 118 -4.02 -0.04 -4.20
C VAL A 118 -2.55 -0.36 -4.05
N SER A 119 -2.09 -1.45 -4.66
CA SER A 119 -0.75 -1.99 -4.44
C SER A 119 0.04 -2.17 -5.74
N GLY A 120 1.34 -1.87 -5.67
CA GLY A 120 2.32 -2.32 -6.67
C GLY A 120 2.62 -3.82 -6.61
N GLY A 121 2.09 -4.53 -5.60
CA GLY A 121 2.16 -5.98 -5.47
C GLY A 121 1.19 -6.72 -6.42
N PHE A 122 0.69 -7.88 -5.98
CA PHE A 122 -0.01 -8.82 -6.87
C PHE A 122 -1.37 -9.22 -6.34
N THR A 123 -2.33 -9.46 -7.26
CA THR A 123 -3.71 -9.84 -6.96
C THR A 123 -3.81 -11.04 -6.03
N PHE A 124 -2.92 -12.02 -6.18
CA PHE A 124 -2.88 -13.18 -5.30
C PHE A 124 -2.86 -12.81 -3.80
N PHE A 125 -2.13 -11.77 -3.43
CA PHE A 125 -2.05 -11.29 -2.04
C PHE A 125 -3.08 -10.21 -1.74
N THR A 126 -3.32 -9.28 -2.67
CA THR A 126 -4.31 -8.20 -2.42
C THR A 126 -5.71 -8.75 -2.25
N ASP A 127 -6.10 -9.81 -2.97
CA ASP A 127 -7.41 -10.44 -2.82
C ASP A 127 -7.56 -11.10 -1.45
N ALA A 128 -6.50 -11.74 -0.95
CA ALA A 128 -6.48 -12.33 0.39
C ALA A 128 -6.57 -11.25 1.48
N VAL A 129 -5.77 -10.18 1.38
CA VAL A 129 -5.79 -9.05 2.35
C VAL A 129 -7.12 -8.31 2.29
N GLN A 130 -7.68 -8.10 1.09
CA GLN A 130 -9.01 -7.54 0.89
C GLN A 130 -10.07 -8.35 1.64
N ALA A 131 -10.03 -9.68 1.49
CA ALA A 131 -10.96 -10.58 2.17
C ALA A 131 -10.77 -10.55 3.70
N MET A 132 -9.52 -10.60 4.19
CA MET A 132 -9.21 -10.57 5.64
C MET A 132 -9.73 -9.30 6.33
N LEU A 133 -9.63 -8.15 5.67
CA LEU A 133 -10.01 -6.84 6.22
C LEU A 133 -11.42 -6.39 5.79
N GLY A 134 -12.03 -7.07 4.82
CA GLY A 134 -13.31 -6.69 4.24
C GLY A 134 -13.25 -5.36 3.49
N ILE A 135 -12.15 -5.08 2.78
CA ILE A 135 -11.94 -3.86 2.01
C ILE A 135 -12.90 -3.83 0.81
N ASP A 136 -13.48 -2.64 0.51
CA ASP A 136 -14.52 -2.51 -0.52
C ASP A 136 -13.95 -2.69 -1.93
N TRP A 137 -12.78 -2.14 -2.23
CA TRP A 137 -12.16 -2.22 -3.57
C TRP A 137 -10.66 -2.48 -3.47
N ALA A 138 -10.13 -3.22 -4.44
CA ALA A 138 -8.70 -3.45 -4.56
C ALA A 138 -8.22 -3.28 -6.01
N ARG A 139 -6.96 -2.86 -6.18
CA ARG A 139 -6.22 -2.84 -7.45
C ARG A 139 -4.76 -3.17 -7.23
N SER A 140 -4.24 -4.09 -8.05
CA SER A 140 -2.83 -4.47 -8.07
C SER A 140 -2.48 -5.13 -9.41
N ASN A 141 -1.23 -5.55 -9.57
CA ASN A 141 -0.76 -6.25 -10.76
C ASN A 141 -1.21 -7.71 -10.76
N VAL A 142 -1.29 -8.30 -11.94
CA VAL A 142 -1.61 -9.72 -12.11
C VAL A 142 -0.38 -10.45 -12.63
N LEU A 143 0.12 -11.43 -11.86
CA LEU A 143 1.18 -12.34 -12.32
C LEU A 143 0.61 -13.31 -13.34
N GLU A 144 1.32 -13.49 -14.45
CA GLU A 144 0.95 -14.51 -15.42
C GLU A 144 1.37 -15.91 -14.92
N VAL A 145 0.38 -16.82 -14.91
CA VAL A 145 0.58 -18.22 -14.47
C VAL A 145 0.26 -19.14 -15.64
N GLN A 146 1.11 -20.11 -15.87
CA GLN A 146 0.89 -21.21 -16.81
C GLN A 146 1.27 -22.54 -16.14
N ASP A 147 0.40 -23.52 -16.18
CA ASP A 147 0.59 -24.87 -15.60
C ASP A 147 1.03 -24.81 -14.10
N GLY A 148 0.45 -23.86 -13.34
CA GLY A 148 0.76 -23.68 -11.92
C GLY A 148 2.09 -23.02 -11.61
N LEU A 149 2.80 -22.51 -12.63
CA LEU A 149 4.08 -21.83 -12.52
C LEU A 149 4.00 -20.39 -13.00
N LEU A 150 4.73 -19.49 -12.35
CA LEU A 150 4.90 -18.12 -12.82
C LEU A 150 5.70 -18.11 -14.12
N THR A 151 5.22 -17.36 -15.13
CA THR A 151 5.94 -17.20 -16.39
C THR A 151 7.04 -16.15 -16.34
N GLY A 152 7.10 -15.35 -15.26
CA GLY A 152 7.97 -14.19 -15.12
C GLY A 152 7.42 -12.96 -15.83
N ARG A 153 6.12 -12.90 -16.12
CA ARG A 153 5.45 -11.77 -16.77
C ARG A 153 4.24 -11.30 -15.96
N LEU A 154 3.82 -10.08 -16.24
CA LEU A 154 2.56 -9.52 -15.77
C LEU A 154 1.51 -9.61 -16.89
N VAL A 155 0.25 -9.80 -16.49
CA VAL A 155 -0.90 -9.74 -17.40
C VAL A 155 -1.37 -8.30 -17.52
N GLU A 156 -1.43 -7.80 -18.74
CA GLU A 156 -2.01 -6.47 -19.01
C GLU A 156 -3.50 -6.45 -18.65
N GLN A 157 -3.91 -5.38 -18.01
CA GLN A 157 -5.27 -5.17 -17.53
C GLN A 157 -5.95 -4.08 -18.37
N ALA A 158 -7.29 -4.06 -18.40
CA ALA A 158 -8.04 -3.02 -19.11
C ALA A 158 -7.73 -1.58 -18.63
N TRP A 159 -7.25 -1.42 -17.39
CA TRP A 159 -6.86 -0.13 -16.84
C TRP A 159 -5.39 0.23 -17.12
N GLY A 160 -4.55 -0.68 -17.58
CA GLY A 160 -3.12 -0.49 -17.86
C GLY A 160 -2.28 -1.71 -17.55
N ASP A 161 -0.97 -1.53 -17.59
CA ASP A 161 0.01 -2.61 -17.48
C ASP A 161 0.57 -2.82 -16.07
N ILE A 162 0.87 -1.74 -15.34
CA ILE A 162 1.49 -1.79 -14.01
C ILE A 162 0.86 -0.74 -13.09
N CYS A 163 0.52 -1.18 -11.89
CA CYS A 163 0.05 -0.33 -10.80
C CYS A 163 1.25 0.38 -10.16
N ASP A 164 1.67 1.47 -10.78
CA ASP A 164 2.69 2.39 -10.29
C ASP A 164 2.06 3.54 -9.47
N GLY A 165 2.87 4.54 -9.11
CA GLY A 165 2.38 5.66 -8.31
C GLY A 165 1.30 6.49 -9.01
N GLU A 166 1.37 6.65 -10.34
CA GLU A 166 0.34 7.35 -11.10
C GLU A 166 -0.95 6.54 -11.19
N GLU A 167 -0.85 5.21 -11.32
CA GLU A 167 -2.03 4.35 -11.28
C GLU A 167 -2.68 4.34 -9.89
N LYS A 168 -1.89 4.36 -8.81
CA LYS A 168 -2.41 4.54 -7.44
C LYS A 168 -3.22 5.84 -7.33
N ARG A 169 -2.67 6.95 -7.85
CA ARG A 169 -3.37 8.24 -7.90
C ARG A 169 -4.65 8.17 -8.73
N ARG A 170 -4.59 7.59 -9.94
CA ARG A 170 -5.76 7.45 -10.82
C ARG A 170 -6.86 6.62 -10.17
N MET A 171 -6.51 5.53 -9.49
CA MET A 171 -7.49 4.68 -8.81
C MET A 171 -8.18 5.43 -7.65
N LEU A 172 -7.43 6.22 -6.86
CA LEU A 172 -8.02 7.08 -5.83
C LEU A 172 -9.03 8.06 -6.44
N LEU A 173 -8.62 8.78 -7.50
CA LEU A 173 -9.47 9.76 -8.18
C LEU A 173 -10.71 9.12 -8.80
N HIS A 174 -10.55 7.96 -9.45
CA HIS A 174 -11.65 7.20 -10.02
C HIS A 174 -12.66 6.77 -8.94
N THR A 175 -12.16 6.28 -7.82
CA THR A 175 -13.01 5.87 -6.70
C THR A 175 -13.75 7.07 -6.10
N CYS A 176 -13.08 8.21 -5.91
CA CYS A 176 -13.72 9.44 -5.46
C CYS A 176 -14.83 9.89 -6.42
N ALA A 177 -14.55 9.88 -7.73
CA ALA A 177 -15.54 10.24 -8.75
C ALA A 177 -16.74 9.28 -8.75
N THR A 178 -16.51 7.98 -8.64
CA THR A 178 -17.58 6.96 -8.57
C THR A 178 -18.45 7.14 -7.33
N MET A 179 -17.86 7.55 -6.21
CA MET A 179 -18.57 7.85 -4.96
C MET A 179 -19.23 9.23 -4.94
N GLY A 180 -18.97 10.11 -5.92
CA GLY A 180 -19.45 11.50 -5.93
C GLY A 180 -18.84 12.36 -4.82
N ILE A 181 -17.60 12.08 -4.41
CA ILE A 181 -16.89 12.81 -3.35
C ILE A 181 -15.69 13.58 -3.90
N ALA A 182 -15.28 14.64 -3.21
CA ALA A 182 -14.04 15.34 -3.52
C ALA A 182 -12.82 14.54 -3.01
N PRO A 183 -11.66 14.56 -3.70
CA PRO A 183 -10.42 13.94 -3.19
C PRO A 183 -10.00 14.46 -1.82
N ALA A 184 -10.35 15.70 -1.47
CA ALA A 184 -10.16 16.26 -0.14
C ALA A 184 -10.88 15.49 0.99
N GLN A 185 -11.87 14.65 0.65
CA GLN A 185 -12.58 13.77 1.59
C GLN A 185 -11.98 12.35 1.65
N ALA A 186 -10.82 12.15 1.04
CA ALA A 186 -10.09 10.89 1.12
C ALA A 186 -8.88 11.00 2.05
N ILE A 187 -8.57 9.89 2.72
CA ILE A 187 -7.31 9.63 3.43
C ILE A 187 -6.49 8.71 2.53
N ALA A 188 -5.18 8.93 2.41
CA ALA A 188 -4.28 7.99 1.73
C ALA A 188 -3.08 7.67 2.62
N MET A 189 -2.78 6.37 2.76
CA MET A 189 -1.73 5.84 3.62
C MET A 189 -0.77 4.96 2.83
N GLY A 190 0.54 5.15 3.05
CA GLY A 190 1.60 4.36 2.44
C GLY A 190 2.94 4.57 3.12
N ASP A 191 3.97 3.84 2.67
CA ASP A 191 5.34 3.90 3.22
C ASP A 191 6.39 4.31 2.18
N GLY A 192 6.09 4.15 0.89
CA GLY A 192 7.01 4.29 -0.24
C GLY A 192 6.84 5.54 -1.09
N ALA A 193 7.87 5.88 -1.87
CA ALA A 193 7.82 7.01 -2.79
C ALA A 193 6.76 6.85 -3.89
N ASN A 194 6.42 5.60 -4.24
CA ASN A 194 5.33 5.25 -5.16
C ASN A 194 3.94 5.59 -4.62
N ASP A 195 3.79 5.86 -3.32
CA ASP A 195 2.51 6.27 -2.71
C ASP A 195 2.30 7.77 -2.76
N LEU A 196 3.37 8.55 -2.92
CA LEU A 196 3.31 10.01 -2.88
C LEU A 196 2.32 10.63 -3.87
N PRO A 197 2.18 10.14 -5.13
CA PRO A 197 1.16 10.68 -6.05
C PRO A 197 -0.27 10.49 -5.52
N MET A 198 -0.58 9.34 -4.92
CA MET A 198 -1.87 9.08 -4.26
C MET A 198 -2.03 9.94 -3.00
N MET A 199 -1.02 9.94 -2.13
CA MET A 199 -1.02 10.67 -0.87
C MET A 199 -1.18 12.18 -1.06
N SER A 200 -0.48 12.78 -2.04
CA SER A 200 -0.55 14.21 -2.32
C SER A 200 -1.89 14.66 -2.92
N THR A 201 -2.70 13.73 -3.41
CA THR A 201 -4.02 13.99 -3.99
C THR A 201 -5.13 13.92 -2.94
N ALA A 202 -4.93 13.15 -1.88
CA ALA A 202 -5.88 12.98 -0.78
C ALA A 202 -5.92 14.21 0.14
N GLY A 203 -7.05 14.40 0.85
CA GLY A 203 -7.19 15.46 1.85
C GLY A 203 -6.36 15.23 3.11
N LEU A 204 -6.03 13.97 3.42
CA LEU A 204 -5.13 13.62 4.51
C LEU A 204 -4.14 12.54 4.04
N SER A 205 -2.86 12.87 4.07
CA SER A 205 -1.78 11.94 3.73
C SER A 205 -1.12 11.39 4.99
N VAL A 206 -0.93 10.07 5.04
CA VAL A 206 -0.39 9.36 6.20
C VAL A 206 0.79 8.50 5.79
N ALA A 207 1.95 8.76 6.35
CA ALA A 207 3.16 7.95 6.20
C ALA A 207 3.23 6.95 7.37
N TYR A 208 3.18 5.65 7.07
CA TYR A 208 3.27 4.59 8.09
C TYR A 208 4.64 3.91 8.04
N HIS A 209 5.43 4.05 9.12
CA HIS A 209 6.79 3.52 9.22
C HIS A 209 7.66 3.80 7.97
N ALA A 210 7.35 4.91 7.30
CA ALA A 210 7.78 5.22 5.95
C ALA A 210 9.26 5.67 5.89
N LYS A 211 9.79 5.65 4.67
CA LYS A 211 11.12 6.22 4.37
C LYS A 211 11.15 7.73 4.66
N PRO A 212 12.32 8.32 5.02
CA PRO A 212 12.42 9.73 5.40
C PRO A 212 11.77 10.70 4.40
N ALA A 213 12.04 10.52 3.10
CA ALA A 213 11.49 11.37 2.05
C ALA A 213 9.95 11.32 1.93
N VAL A 214 9.31 10.24 2.36
CA VAL A 214 7.85 10.10 2.40
C VAL A 214 7.30 10.77 3.66
N ARG A 215 7.95 10.53 4.81
CA ARG A 215 7.57 11.17 6.09
C ARG A 215 7.59 12.69 6.01
N GLU A 216 8.58 13.27 5.33
CA GLU A 216 8.72 14.72 5.16
C GLU A 216 7.61 15.36 4.33
N LYS A 217 6.94 14.60 3.47
CA LYS A 217 5.87 15.06 2.58
C LYS A 217 4.46 14.76 3.09
N ALA A 218 4.33 13.88 4.06
CA ALA A 218 3.03 13.48 4.60
C ALA A 218 2.54 14.47 5.66
N MET A 219 1.22 14.65 5.77
CA MET A 219 0.59 15.46 6.82
C MET A 219 0.66 14.77 8.18
N VAL A 220 0.64 13.43 8.19
CA VAL A 220 0.79 12.60 9.40
C VAL A 220 1.90 11.60 9.15
N ALA A 221 2.83 11.45 10.09
CA ALA A 221 3.80 10.37 10.08
C ALA A 221 3.67 9.55 11.36
N ILE A 222 3.36 8.25 11.21
CA ILE A 222 3.33 7.25 12.27
C ILE A 222 4.67 6.53 12.23
N ASN A 223 5.60 6.93 13.11
CA ASN A 223 6.97 6.39 13.14
C ASN A 223 7.12 5.22 14.13
N SER A 224 6.13 4.96 14.97
CA SER A 224 6.07 3.83 15.89
C SER A 224 4.63 3.49 16.26
N GLY A 225 4.38 2.24 16.63
CA GLY A 225 3.03 1.73 16.94
C GLY A 225 2.26 1.25 15.70
N GLY A 226 0.99 0.97 15.84
CA GLY A 226 0.12 0.42 14.79
C GLY A 226 -0.51 1.49 13.90
N LEU A 227 -1.18 1.03 12.82
CA LEU A 227 -1.94 1.91 11.92
C LEU A 227 -3.11 2.61 12.61
N ASP A 228 -3.68 1.98 13.65
CA ASP A 228 -4.76 2.50 14.50
C ASP A 228 -4.40 3.82 15.18
N ARG A 229 -3.11 4.18 15.28
CA ARG A 229 -2.66 5.47 15.77
C ARG A 229 -3.17 6.67 14.96
N LEU A 230 -3.58 6.42 13.71
CA LEU A 230 -4.28 7.47 12.96
C LEU A 230 -5.54 7.95 13.69
N LEU A 231 -6.20 7.08 14.45
CA LEU A 231 -7.40 7.45 15.21
C LEU A 231 -7.13 8.47 16.33
N GLU A 232 -5.86 8.59 16.80
CA GLU A 232 -5.44 9.65 17.72
C GLU A 232 -5.48 11.04 17.05
N VAL A 233 -5.37 11.08 15.71
CA VAL A 233 -5.39 12.31 14.89
C VAL A 233 -6.79 12.69 14.45
N VAL A 234 -7.57 11.69 14.00
CA VAL A 234 -8.89 11.95 13.39
C VAL A 234 -10.06 11.82 14.36
N GLY A 235 -9.82 11.39 15.58
CA GLY A 235 -10.86 11.21 16.59
C GLY A 235 -11.92 10.17 16.18
N THR A 236 -12.36 9.36 17.12
CA THR A 236 -13.50 8.46 16.93
C THR A 236 -14.75 9.14 17.51
N VAL A 237 -15.46 9.85 16.69
CA VAL A 237 -16.74 10.56 16.82
C VAL A 237 -17.09 11.52 17.01
#